data_8d900d9fdf652fe16da3db349590afb8
#
_entry.id   8d900d9fdf652fe16da3db349590afb8
#
_cell.length_a   1.000
_cell.length_b   1.000
_cell.length_c   1.000
_cell.angle_alpha   90.00
_cell.angle_beta   90.00
_cell.angle_gamma   90.00
#
_symmetry.space_group_name_H-M   'P 1'
#
loop_
_entity.id
_entity.type
_entity.pdbx_description
1 polymer ?
#
loop_
_entity_poly.entity_id
_entity_poly.type
_entity_poly.pdbx_seq_one_letter_code
_entity_poly.pdbx_strand_id
1 'polypeptide(L)'
;KEAYEVLSDSNKRSAYDQFGHAGVDQSVGGGGAEGFGDFGDAFGDIFGDIFGGKQSQRSNVYRGADLRYNMEITLENAAKGTETKIRVPVLSTCKSCSGTGAKKGTEPTTCQRCQGHGQVRMQQGFFSVQQTCPDCNGTGKTIKDPCPDCNGTGRVKESKTLSVKIPAGVDEGDRIRLSGEGEAGVNGGPSGDLYVVISLKEHTIFQRD
;
A
#
# COMPACT_ATOMS: atom_id res chain seq x y z
N LYS A 1 -7.05 6.02 -23.41
CA LYS A 1 -6.87 6.50 -22.02
C LYS A 1 -6.30 7.92 -22.01
N GLU A 2 -5.17 8.17 -22.63
CA GLU A 2 -4.46 9.48 -22.67
C GLU A 2 -5.34 10.64 -23.11
N ALA A 3 -6.04 10.49 -24.24
CA ALA A 3 -6.94 11.53 -24.75
C ALA A 3 -8.04 11.89 -23.73
N TYR A 4 -8.59 10.91 -23.02
CA TYR A 4 -9.58 11.16 -21.98
C TYR A 4 -8.98 11.91 -20.78
N GLU A 5 -7.77 11.53 -20.35
CA GLU A 5 -7.06 12.18 -19.24
C GLU A 5 -6.71 13.64 -19.54
N VAL A 6 -6.39 13.95 -20.79
CA VAL A 6 -6.13 15.32 -21.24
C VAL A 6 -7.43 16.13 -21.34
N LEU A 7 -8.49 15.57 -21.91
CA LEU A 7 -9.73 16.28 -22.16
C LEU A 7 -10.63 16.42 -20.94
N SER A 8 -10.49 15.51 -19.94
CA SER A 8 -11.28 15.55 -18.71
C SER A 8 -10.79 16.57 -17.68
N ASP A 9 -9.52 16.97 -17.77
CA ASP A 9 -8.92 17.98 -16.89
C ASP A 9 -8.83 19.33 -17.62
N SER A 10 -9.47 20.35 -17.08
CA SER A 10 -9.53 21.69 -17.70
C SER A 10 -8.14 22.32 -17.90
N ASN A 11 -7.19 22.05 -17.00
CA ASN A 11 -5.84 22.62 -17.08
C ASN A 11 -5.01 21.91 -18.14
N LYS A 12 -5.09 20.56 -18.21
CA LYS A 12 -4.44 19.77 -19.25
C LYS A 12 -4.99 20.10 -20.63
N ARG A 13 -6.31 20.30 -20.72
CA ARG A 13 -6.95 20.70 -21.96
C ARG A 13 -6.47 22.07 -22.43
N SER A 14 -6.40 23.05 -21.52
CA SER A 14 -5.89 24.38 -21.87
C SER A 14 -4.43 24.35 -22.31
N ALA A 15 -3.58 23.52 -21.67
CA ALA A 15 -2.21 23.31 -22.07
C ALA A 15 -2.11 22.62 -23.43
N TYR A 16 -2.97 21.67 -23.71
CA TYR A 16 -3.03 20.99 -25.02
C TYR A 16 -3.52 21.94 -26.12
N ASP A 17 -4.53 22.77 -25.86
CA ASP A 17 -5.09 23.74 -26.81
C ASP A 17 -4.05 24.82 -27.21
N GLN A 18 -3.11 25.16 -26.29
CA GLN A 18 -2.07 26.14 -26.53
C GLN A 18 -0.79 25.56 -27.15
N PHE A 19 -0.39 24.35 -26.71
CA PHE A 19 0.93 23.78 -27.00
C PHE A 19 0.86 22.42 -27.71
N GLY A 20 -0.33 21.90 -28.00
CA GLY A 20 -0.52 20.58 -28.61
C GLY A 20 0.02 19.45 -27.75
N HIS A 21 0.57 18.42 -28.38
CA HIS A 21 1.15 17.26 -27.68
C HIS A 21 2.31 17.64 -26.76
N ALA A 22 3.11 18.64 -27.12
CA ALA A 22 4.24 19.10 -26.30
C ALA A 22 3.80 19.67 -24.95
N GLY A 23 2.56 20.17 -24.82
CA GLY A 23 2.00 20.71 -23.57
C GLY A 23 1.54 19.63 -22.58
N VAL A 24 1.44 18.37 -22.99
CA VAL A 24 0.93 17.27 -22.14
C VAL A 24 1.87 16.06 -22.08
N ASP A 25 2.95 16.07 -22.86
CA ASP A 25 3.94 14.99 -22.92
C ASP A 25 4.94 15.12 -21.76
N GLN A 26 4.92 14.14 -20.85
CA GLN A 26 5.83 14.06 -19.72
C GLN A 26 7.31 13.83 -20.10
N SER A 27 7.59 13.44 -21.33
CA SER A 27 8.95 13.12 -21.76
C SER A 27 9.80 14.35 -22.11
N VAL A 28 9.17 15.52 -22.32
CA VAL A 28 9.86 16.75 -22.76
C VAL A 28 10.50 17.52 -21.58
N GLY A 29 10.17 17.16 -20.33
CA GLY A 29 10.72 17.81 -19.12
C GLY A 29 12.10 17.33 -18.66
N GLY A 30 12.75 16.38 -19.32
CA GLY A 30 13.92 15.68 -18.79
C GLY A 30 15.20 15.66 -19.64
N GLY A 31 15.33 16.37 -20.72
CA GLY A 31 16.54 16.26 -21.54
C GLY A 31 16.74 17.39 -22.55
N GLY A 32 17.67 18.27 -22.26
CA GLY A 32 18.51 19.01 -23.18
C GLY A 32 17.88 19.54 -24.47
N ALA A 33 17.31 20.73 -24.44
CA ALA A 33 17.12 21.51 -25.64
C ALA A 33 17.86 22.85 -25.48
N GLU A 34 19.09 22.88 -25.96
CA GLU A 34 19.75 24.12 -26.39
C GLU A 34 18.86 24.76 -27.46
N GLY A 35 18.07 25.78 -27.11
CA GLY A 35 17.38 26.56 -28.14
C GLY A 35 16.12 27.32 -27.72
N PHE A 36 15.57 27.15 -26.53
CA PHE A 36 14.37 27.89 -26.08
C PHE A 36 14.62 28.59 -24.74
N GLY A 37 15.51 29.55 -24.74
CA GLY A 37 15.98 30.25 -23.51
C GLY A 37 15.00 31.15 -22.80
N ASP A 38 13.78 31.40 -23.28
CA ASP A 38 12.84 32.31 -22.66
C ASP A 38 11.50 31.60 -22.25
N PHE A 39 11.26 30.42 -22.76
CA PHE A 39 10.06 29.62 -22.44
C PHE A 39 10.24 28.68 -21.24
N GLY A 40 11.50 28.39 -20.87
CA GLY A 40 11.81 27.44 -19.79
C GLY A 40 11.40 27.91 -18.40
N ASP A 41 11.55 29.20 -18.13
CA ASP A 41 11.25 29.75 -16.79
C ASP A 41 9.75 29.93 -16.57
N ALA A 42 9.00 30.38 -17.58
CA ALA A 42 7.54 30.51 -17.47
C ALA A 42 6.84 29.14 -17.46
N PHE A 43 7.44 28.13 -18.12
CA PHE A 43 6.91 26.76 -18.14
C PHE A 43 7.27 26.00 -16.85
N GLY A 44 8.45 26.26 -16.27
CA GLY A 44 8.91 25.66 -15.01
C GLY A 44 8.04 26.06 -13.83
N ASP A 45 7.64 27.31 -13.74
CA ASP A 45 6.81 27.82 -12.64
C ASP A 45 5.35 27.34 -12.74
N ILE A 46 4.77 27.33 -13.93
CA ILE A 46 3.37 26.85 -14.13
C ILE A 46 3.29 25.32 -14.05
N PHE A 47 4.29 24.61 -14.58
CA PHE A 47 4.34 23.16 -14.50
C PHE A 47 4.80 22.65 -13.13
N GLY A 48 5.67 23.38 -12.47
CA GLY A 48 6.10 23.11 -11.09
C GLY A 48 4.95 23.19 -10.09
N ASP A 49 4.04 24.13 -10.26
CA ASP A 49 2.90 24.33 -9.37
C ASP A 49 1.71 23.39 -9.68
N ILE A 50 1.52 23.02 -10.95
CA ILE A 50 0.39 22.16 -11.39
C ILE A 50 0.78 20.67 -11.42
N PHE A 51 2.02 20.34 -11.79
CA PHE A 51 2.54 18.98 -11.90
C PHE A 51 3.61 18.62 -10.87
N GLY A 52 4.27 19.61 -10.27
CA GLY A 52 5.01 19.46 -9.03
C GLY A 52 4.01 19.16 -7.95
N GLY A 53 3.45 17.94 -8.01
CA GLY A 53 2.52 17.44 -7.03
C GLY A 53 3.02 17.86 -5.68
N LYS A 54 2.17 18.54 -4.87
CA LYS A 54 2.31 18.65 -3.42
C LYS A 54 3.27 17.57 -3.01
N GLN A 55 4.46 17.97 -2.62
CA GLN A 55 5.43 17.04 -2.03
C GLN A 55 4.65 16.35 -0.94
N SER A 56 4.01 15.26 -1.31
CA SER A 56 3.20 14.43 -0.47
C SER A 56 4.20 14.07 0.61
N GLN A 57 4.10 14.74 1.75
CA GLN A 57 4.78 14.28 2.96
C GLN A 57 4.51 12.79 2.94
N ARG A 58 5.53 12.01 2.59
CA ARG A 58 5.41 10.56 2.57
C ARG A 58 4.95 10.20 3.96
N SER A 59 3.64 10.07 4.08
CA SER A 59 3.04 9.66 5.34
C SER A 59 3.64 8.28 5.59
N ASN A 60 4.34 8.09 6.71
CA ASN A 60 4.88 6.81 7.14
C ASN A 60 3.74 5.82 7.51
N VAL A 61 2.62 5.96 6.83
CA VAL A 61 1.42 5.13 6.93
C VAL A 61 1.50 4.08 5.84
N TYR A 62 1.59 2.83 6.24
CA TYR A 62 1.72 1.70 5.31
C TYR A 62 0.52 0.79 5.43
N ARG A 63 -0.01 0.38 4.27
CA ARG A 63 -1.04 -0.65 4.20
C ARG A 63 -0.48 -1.96 4.75
N GLY A 64 -1.31 -2.72 5.44
CA GLY A 64 -0.97 -4.07 5.90
C GLY A 64 -0.73 -5.04 4.74
N ALA A 65 0.01 -6.09 5.02
CA ALA A 65 0.28 -7.12 4.03
C ALA A 65 -0.98 -7.90 3.66
N ASP A 66 -1.08 -8.27 2.39
CA ASP A 66 -2.09 -9.20 1.94
C ASP A 66 -1.69 -10.62 2.35
N LEU A 67 -2.67 -11.41 2.75
CA LEU A 67 -2.48 -12.80 3.18
C LEU A 67 -3.03 -13.77 2.15
N ARG A 68 -2.41 -14.94 2.06
CA ARG A 68 -2.87 -16.06 1.25
C ARG A 68 -3.19 -17.24 2.15
N TYR A 69 -4.36 -17.82 1.97
CA TYR A 69 -4.81 -19.04 2.64
C TYR A 69 -5.20 -20.08 1.61
N ASN A 70 -4.55 -21.24 1.60
CA ASN A 70 -4.93 -22.33 0.72
C ASN A 70 -6.00 -23.17 1.42
N MET A 71 -7.12 -23.37 0.75
CA MET A 71 -8.25 -24.13 1.27
C MET A 71 -8.57 -25.30 0.35
N GLU A 72 -8.49 -26.50 0.90
CA GLU A 72 -8.89 -27.72 0.19
C GLU A 72 -10.38 -27.97 0.35
N ILE A 73 -11.06 -28.23 -0.75
CA ILE A 73 -12.48 -28.60 -0.80
C ILE A 73 -12.68 -29.87 -1.64
N THR A 74 -13.78 -30.56 -1.41
CA THR A 74 -14.14 -31.72 -2.23
C THR A 74 -14.82 -31.27 -3.54
N LEU A 75 -14.84 -32.14 -4.54
CA LEU A 75 -15.47 -31.88 -5.84
C LEU A 75 -16.96 -31.52 -5.70
N GLU A 76 -17.67 -32.20 -4.78
CA GLU A 76 -19.09 -31.95 -4.53
C GLU A 76 -19.35 -30.59 -3.95
N ASN A 77 -18.47 -30.15 -3.03
CA ASN A 77 -18.54 -28.82 -2.44
C ASN A 77 -18.21 -27.73 -3.47
N ALA A 78 -17.28 -27.99 -4.38
CA ALA A 78 -16.98 -27.10 -5.48
C ALA A 78 -18.16 -26.96 -6.45
N ALA A 79 -18.83 -28.05 -6.76
CA ALA A 79 -19.97 -28.06 -7.66
C ALA A 79 -21.23 -27.39 -7.07
N LYS A 80 -21.51 -27.62 -5.79
CA LYS A 80 -22.73 -27.10 -5.11
C LYS A 80 -22.52 -25.74 -4.46
N GLY A 81 -21.28 -25.35 -4.21
CA GLY A 81 -20.92 -24.25 -3.32
C GLY A 81 -21.05 -24.66 -1.85
N THR A 82 -20.32 -23.96 -0.99
CA THR A 82 -20.34 -24.23 0.46
C THR A 82 -19.96 -22.99 1.24
N GLU A 83 -20.33 -22.97 2.51
CA GLU A 83 -19.87 -21.95 3.44
C GLU A 83 -19.03 -22.61 4.53
N THR A 84 -17.79 -22.16 4.68
CA THR A 84 -16.82 -22.76 5.60
C THR A 84 -16.20 -21.71 6.49
N LYS A 85 -15.97 -22.05 7.76
CA LYS A 85 -15.23 -21.18 8.70
C LYS A 85 -13.76 -21.56 8.67
N ILE A 86 -12.92 -20.58 8.41
CA ILE A 86 -11.46 -20.70 8.45
C ILE A 86 -10.91 -19.94 9.63
N ARG A 87 -9.80 -20.41 10.19
CA ARG A 87 -9.05 -19.70 11.24
C ARG A 87 -7.70 -19.28 10.67
N VAL A 88 -7.48 -17.97 10.62
CA VAL A 88 -6.29 -17.38 10.03
C VAL A 88 -5.52 -16.62 11.11
N PRO A 89 -4.23 -16.90 11.30
CA PRO A 89 -3.36 -16.09 12.15
C PRO A 89 -3.03 -14.79 11.43
N VAL A 90 -3.36 -13.65 12.04
CA VAL A 90 -3.14 -12.32 11.45
C VAL A 90 -2.52 -11.39 12.47
N LEU A 91 -1.78 -10.37 12.00
CA LEU A 91 -1.40 -9.23 12.81
C LEU A 91 -2.57 -8.24 12.83
N SER A 92 -3.26 -8.16 13.97
CA SER A 92 -4.36 -7.22 14.18
C SER A 92 -3.89 -5.95 14.87
N THR A 93 -4.61 -4.85 14.68
CA THR A 93 -4.35 -3.60 15.41
C THR A 93 -4.47 -3.82 16.91
N CYS A 94 -3.47 -3.43 17.65
CA CYS A 94 -3.49 -3.51 19.12
C CYS A 94 -4.63 -2.66 19.69
N LYS A 95 -5.56 -3.30 20.39
CA LYS A 95 -6.74 -2.63 20.97
C LYS A 95 -6.37 -1.68 22.10
N SER A 96 -5.32 -1.99 22.86
CA SER A 96 -4.89 -1.20 24.02
C SER A 96 -4.32 0.16 23.64
N CYS A 97 -3.59 0.24 22.50
CA CYS A 97 -3.00 1.48 22.02
C CYS A 97 -3.61 1.96 20.70
N SER A 98 -4.64 1.30 20.18
CA SER A 98 -5.28 1.64 18.90
C SER A 98 -4.27 1.78 17.72
N GLY A 99 -3.24 0.94 17.71
CA GLY A 99 -2.22 0.91 16.66
C GLY A 99 -1.08 1.92 16.82
N THR A 100 -1.10 2.77 17.85
CA THR A 100 -0.03 3.78 18.05
C THR A 100 1.28 3.19 18.54
N GLY A 101 1.24 2.03 19.17
CA GLY A 101 2.39 1.40 19.83
C GLY A 101 2.79 2.06 21.16
N ALA A 102 2.23 3.21 21.52
CA ALA A 102 2.52 3.90 22.76
C ALA A 102 1.60 3.44 23.89
N LYS A 103 2.07 3.51 25.11
CA LYS A 103 1.27 3.23 26.31
C LYS A 103 0.08 4.18 26.38
N LYS A 104 -1.07 3.70 26.84
CA LYS A 104 -2.28 4.51 27.00
C LYS A 104 -1.99 5.77 27.83
N GLY A 105 -2.32 6.94 27.25
CA GLY A 105 -2.03 8.24 27.87
C GLY A 105 -0.69 8.87 27.43
N THR A 106 0.08 8.20 26.58
CA THR A 106 1.29 8.75 25.96
C THR A 106 1.14 8.73 24.42
N GLU A 107 1.82 9.65 23.75
CA GLU A 107 1.80 9.74 22.30
C GLU A 107 3.20 9.50 21.70
N PRO A 108 3.27 8.90 20.52
CA PRO A 108 4.52 8.81 19.78
C PRO A 108 5.02 10.22 19.41
N THR A 109 6.29 10.48 19.63
CA THR A 109 6.93 11.75 19.26
C THR A 109 7.61 11.64 17.91
N THR A 110 7.69 12.73 17.16
CA THR A 110 8.43 12.75 15.89
C THR A 110 9.90 12.41 16.13
N CYS A 111 10.45 11.50 15.35
CA CYS A 111 11.86 11.13 15.43
C CYS A 111 12.74 12.34 15.09
N GLN A 112 13.57 12.78 16.01
CA GLN A 112 14.42 13.96 15.82
C GLN A 112 15.48 13.76 14.74
N ARG A 113 16.02 12.55 14.60
CA ARG A 113 17.09 12.24 13.64
C ARG A 113 16.64 12.32 12.18
N CYS A 114 15.47 11.84 11.86
CA CYS A 114 14.91 11.88 10.52
C CYS A 114 13.77 12.89 10.35
N GLN A 115 13.42 13.64 11.38
CA GLN A 115 12.35 14.64 11.39
C GLN A 115 11.01 14.09 10.84
N GLY A 116 10.70 12.83 11.15
CA GLY A 116 9.50 12.16 10.69
C GLY A 116 9.61 11.43 9.35
N HIS A 117 10.70 11.59 8.61
CA HIS A 117 10.85 11.00 7.27
C HIS A 117 11.11 9.48 7.29
N GLY A 118 11.49 8.88 8.40
CA GLY A 118 11.80 7.45 8.51
C GLY A 118 13.10 7.03 7.85
N GLN A 119 13.73 7.92 7.09
CA GLN A 119 14.97 7.69 6.35
C GLN A 119 15.96 8.81 6.60
N VAL A 120 17.25 8.51 6.58
CA VAL A 120 18.35 9.47 6.65
C VAL A 120 19.17 9.38 5.37
N ARG A 121 19.64 10.54 4.90
CA ARG A 121 20.57 10.60 3.77
C ARG A 121 22.00 10.64 4.31
N MET A 122 22.80 9.72 3.84
CA MET A 122 24.24 9.72 4.08
C MET A 122 24.96 10.05 2.78
N GLN A 123 25.79 11.08 2.79
CA GLN A 123 26.69 11.40 1.69
C GLN A 123 28.00 10.62 1.87
N GLN A 124 28.34 9.80 0.89
CA GLN A 124 29.66 9.20 0.76
C GLN A 124 30.29 9.72 -0.54
N GLY A 125 31.14 10.74 -0.42
CA GLY A 125 31.72 11.41 -1.59
C GLY A 125 30.65 12.05 -2.47
N PHE A 126 30.62 11.67 -3.74
CA PHE A 126 29.65 12.18 -4.73
C PHE A 126 28.29 11.42 -4.72
N PHE A 127 28.17 10.36 -3.95
CA PHE A 127 26.95 9.54 -3.89
C PHE A 127 26.14 9.86 -2.64
N SER A 128 24.84 10.05 -2.82
CA SER A 128 23.87 10.18 -1.73
C SER A 128 23.09 8.87 -1.59
N VAL A 129 23.28 8.18 -0.47
CA VAL A 129 22.57 6.93 -0.16
C VAL A 129 21.47 7.22 0.87
N GLN A 130 20.27 6.78 0.58
CA GLN A 130 19.16 6.79 1.54
C GLN A 130 19.17 5.51 2.36
N GLN A 131 19.19 5.64 3.67
CA GLN A 131 19.17 4.53 4.61
C GLN A 131 17.99 4.67 5.56
N THR A 132 17.39 3.54 5.95
CA THR A 132 16.37 3.51 7.01
C THR A 132 16.93 4.14 8.28
N CYS A 133 16.18 5.05 8.90
CA CYS A 133 16.60 5.70 10.13
C CYS A 133 16.77 4.66 11.25
N PRO A 134 17.95 4.51 11.87
CA PRO A 134 18.19 3.51 12.88
C PRO A 134 17.44 3.78 14.19
N ASP A 135 17.10 5.05 14.48
CA ASP A 135 16.45 5.40 15.74
C ASP A 135 14.96 5.06 15.74
N CYS A 136 14.30 5.15 14.60
CA CYS A 136 12.88 4.86 14.48
C CYS A 136 12.57 3.66 13.57
N ASN A 137 13.58 2.98 13.04
CA ASN A 137 13.44 1.83 12.14
C ASN A 137 12.43 2.06 11.00
N GLY A 138 12.43 3.26 10.43
CA GLY A 138 11.57 3.62 9.31
C GLY A 138 10.20 4.19 9.68
N THR A 139 9.79 4.12 10.94
CA THR A 139 8.45 4.59 11.37
C THR A 139 8.30 6.11 11.38
N GLY A 140 9.40 6.85 11.41
CA GLY A 140 9.39 8.31 11.55
C GLY A 140 9.02 8.82 12.94
N LYS A 141 8.66 7.92 13.87
CA LYS A 141 8.22 8.24 15.23
C LYS A 141 9.05 7.46 16.25
N THR A 142 9.25 8.03 17.41
CA THR A 142 9.88 7.38 18.57
C THR A 142 8.87 7.27 19.70
N ILE A 143 8.86 6.13 20.39
CA ILE A 143 7.96 5.83 21.49
C ILE A 143 8.81 5.75 22.76
N LYS A 144 8.58 6.66 23.71
CA LYS A 144 9.28 6.64 24.99
C LYS A 144 8.77 5.51 25.89
N ASP A 145 7.44 5.40 25.97
CA ASP A 145 6.76 4.39 26.78
C ASP A 145 5.99 3.43 25.87
N PRO A 146 6.58 2.26 25.55
CA PRO A 146 5.94 1.30 24.66
C PRO A 146 4.71 0.66 25.33
N CYS A 147 3.69 0.38 24.52
CA CYS A 147 2.53 -0.36 24.94
C CYS A 147 2.92 -1.78 25.36
N PRO A 148 2.57 -2.24 26.57
CA PRO A 148 2.98 -3.55 27.07
C PRO A 148 2.40 -4.72 26.26
N ASP A 149 1.22 -4.55 25.65
CA ASP A 149 0.56 -5.63 24.91
C ASP A 149 1.17 -5.88 23.52
N CYS A 150 1.69 -4.85 22.88
CA CYS A 150 2.29 -4.96 21.56
C CYS A 150 3.79 -4.62 21.52
N ASN A 151 4.41 -4.30 22.65
CA ASN A 151 5.82 -3.93 22.75
C ASN A 151 6.24 -2.83 21.76
N GLY A 152 5.39 -1.83 21.58
CA GLY A 152 5.68 -0.69 20.70
C GLY A 152 5.34 -0.92 19.23
N THR A 153 4.95 -2.12 18.80
CA THR A 153 4.68 -2.41 17.38
C THR A 153 3.33 -1.88 16.88
N GLY A 154 2.40 -1.58 17.79
CA GLY A 154 1.02 -1.20 17.46
C GLY A 154 0.16 -2.37 16.95
N ARG A 155 0.71 -3.58 16.81
CA ARG A 155 0.03 -4.76 16.27
C ARG A 155 0.25 -5.97 17.18
N VAL A 156 -0.73 -6.86 17.21
CA VAL A 156 -0.69 -8.11 18.01
C VAL A 156 -1.07 -9.29 17.12
N LYS A 157 -0.46 -10.44 17.38
CA LYS A 157 -0.85 -11.69 16.70
C LYS A 157 -2.17 -12.18 17.29
N GLU A 158 -3.14 -12.36 16.42
CA GLU A 158 -4.47 -12.86 16.77
C GLU A 158 -4.92 -13.90 15.76
N SER A 159 -5.70 -14.89 16.19
CA SER A 159 -6.34 -15.85 15.28
C SER A 159 -7.77 -15.40 15.03
N LYS A 160 -8.07 -14.92 13.83
CA LYS A 160 -9.42 -14.57 13.41
C LYS A 160 -10.13 -15.77 12.82
N THR A 161 -11.41 -15.94 13.18
CA THR A 161 -12.28 -16.92 12.52
C THR A 161 -13.17 -16.17 11.55
N LEU A 162 -13.05 -16.54 10.26
CA LEU A 162 -13.75 -15.87 9.16
C LEU A 162 -14.67 -16.89 8.48
N SER A 163 -15.90 -16.49 8.12
CA SER A 163 -16.80 -17.28 7.29
C SER A 163 -16.52 -16.95 5.83
N VAL A 164 -16.21 -17.98 5.04
CA VAL A 164 -15.93 -17.87 3.60
C VAL A 164 -17.04 -18.56 2.84
N LYS A 165 -17.75 -17.79 2.01
CA LYS A 165 -18.78 -18.33 1.12
C LYS A 165 -18.12 -18.65 -0.23
N ILE A 166 -18.12 -19.91 -0.57
CA ILE A 166 -17.60 -20.42 -1.84
C ILE A 166 -18.79 -20.60 -2.78
N PRO A 167 -18.82 -19.91 -3.93
CA PRO A 167 -19.89 -20.07 -4.90
C PRO A 167 -19.84 -21.46 -5.55
N ALA A 168 -20.95 -21.88 -6.15
CA ALA A 168 -20.98 -23.09 -6.95
C ALA A 168 -20.18 -22.92 -8.24
N GLY A 169 -19.51 -24.00 -8.67
CA GLY A 169 -18.75 -24.02 -9.92
C GLY A 169 -17.33 -23.44 -9.82
N VAL A 170 -16.75 -23.36 -8.61
CA VAL A 170 -15.35 -22.94 -8.42
C VAL A 170 -14.39 -24.02 -8.91
N ASP A 171 -13.23 -23.53 -9.40
CA ASP A 171 -12.19 -24.38 -9.96
C ASP A 171 -10.90 -24.36 -9.14
N GLU A 172 -9.99 -25.31 -9.46
CA GLU A 172 -8.62 -25.33 -8.92
C GLU A 172 -7.92 -24.01 -9.19
N GLY A 173 -7.36 -23.42 -8.14
CA GLY A 173 -6.63 -22.16 -8.24
C GLY A 173 -7.49 -20.90 -8.19
N ASP A 174 -8.83 -21.03 -8.14
CA ASP A 174 -9.72 -19.89 -7.96
C ASP A 174 -9.43 -19.15 -6.66
N ARG A 175 -9.60 -17.82 -6.68
CA ARG A 175 -9.25 -16.94 -5.57
C ARG A 175 -10.47 -16.15 -5.11
N ILE A 176 -10.77 -16.27 -3.82
CA ILE A 176 -11.82 -15.48 -3.16
C ILE A 176 -11.11 -14.41 -2.34
N ARG A 177 -11.39 -13.13 -2.63
CA ARG A 177 -10.83 -12.01 -1.89
C ARG A 177 -11.77 -11.59 -0.77
N LEU A 178 -11.25 -11.58 0.45
CA LEU A 178 -11.88 -11.00 1.62
C LEU A 178 -11.19 -9.67 1.93
N SER A 179 -11.85 -8.58 1.58
CA SER A 179 -11.29 -7.23 1.70
C SER A 179 -11.10 -6.83 3.17
N GLY A 180 -9.90 -6.32 3.50
CA GLY A 180 -9.57 -5.84 4.84
C GLY A 180 -9.30 -6.92 5.89
N GLU A 181 -9.30 -8.21 5.49
CA GLU A 181 -9.03 -9.35 6.38
C GLU A 181 -7.57 -9.83 6.34
N GLY A 182 -6.69 -9.07 5.71
CA GLY A 182 -5.24 -9.25 5.78
C GLY A 182 -4.64 -8.70 7.07
N GLU A 183 -3.33 -8.48 7.08
CA GLU A 183 -2.65 -7.87 8.23
C GLU A 183 -3.05 -6.42 8.43
N ALA A 184 -3.04 -5.98 9.67
CA ALA A 184 -3.23 -4.57 10.01
C ALA A 184 -2.08 -3.71 9.46
N GLY A 185 -2.43 -2.52 8.98
CA GLY A 185 -1.45 -1.54 8.53
C GLY A 185 -0.56 -1.01 9.65
N VAL A 186 0.47 -0.28 9.27
CA VAL A 186 1.40 0.37 10.19
C VAL A 186 1.05 1.85 10.29
N ASN A 187 1.22 2.43 11.49
CA ASN A 187 0.93 3.85 11.78
C ASN A 187 -0.50 4.29 11.42
N GLY A 188 -1.49 3.41 11.61
CA GLY A 188 -2.89 3.70 11.28
C GLY A 188 -3.23 3.48 9.80
N GLY A 189 -2.37 2.79 9.06
CA GLY A 189 -2.65 2.39 7.68
C GLY A 189 -3.81 1.39 7.58
N PRO A 190 -4.45 1.29 6.39
CA PRO A 190 -5.51 0.33 6.17
C PRO A 190 -4.97 -1.10 6.22
N SER A 191 -5.83 -2.05 6.58
CA SER A 191 -5.49 -3.47 6.52
C SER A 191 -5.28 -3.94 5.08
N GLY A 192 -4.52 -5.01 4.91
CA GLY A 192 -4.44 -5.76 3.67
C GLY A 192 -5.69 -6.60 3.42
N ASP A 193 -5.67 -7.41 2.37
CA ASP A 193 -6.74 -8.33 2.02
C ASP A 193 -6.31 -9.79 2.26
N LEU A 194 -7.29 -10.67 2.45
CA LEU A 194 -7.04 -12.10 2.51
C LEU A 194 -7.51 -12.75 1.21
N TYR A 195 -6.62 -13.47 0.55
CA TYR A 195 -6.91 -14.28 -0.63
C TYR A 195 -7.00 -15.75 -0.24
N VAL A 196 -8.20 -16.29 -0.32
CA VAL A 196 -8.45 -17.73 -0.15
C VAL A 196 -8.31 -18.37 -1.52
N VAL A 197 -7.30 -19.22 -1.67
CA VAL A 197 -7.03 -19.98 -2.89
C VAL A 197 -7.63 -21.35 -2.74
N ILE A 198 -8.50 -21.73 -3.67
CA ILE A 198 -9.17 -23.03 -3.68
C ILE A 198 -8.23 -24.08 -4.25
N SER A 199 -8.17 -25.22 -3.56
CA SER A 199 -7.51 -26.43 -4.02
C SER A 199 -8.53 -27.57 -3.93
N LEU A 200 -8.64 -28.34 -5.00
CA LEU A 200 -9.57 -29.48 -5.05
C LEU A 200 -8.87 -30.75 -4.57
N LYS A 201 -9.54 -31.48 -3.68
CA LYS A 201 -9.08 -32.82 -3.31
C LYS A 201 -9.29 -33.78 -4.47
N GLU A 202 -8.32 -34.67 -4.68
CA GLU A 202 -8.47 -35.76 -5.63
C GLU A 202 -9.71 -36.56 -5.29
N HIS A 203 -10.54 -36.80 -6.33
CA HIS A 203 -11.75 -37.61 -6.16
C HIS A 203 -11.46 -39.09 -6.44
N THR A 204 -12.05 -39.99 -5.65
CA THR A 204 -11.76 -41.44 -5.72
C THR A 204 -12.19 -42.08 -7.04
N ILE A 205 -13.17 -41.54 -7.73
CA ILE A 205 -13.78 -42.11 -8.93
C ILE A 205 -13.59 -41.21 -10.16
N PHE A 206 -13.70 -39.89 -9.98
CA PHE A 206 -13.66 -38.94 -11.10
C PHE A 206 -12.26 -38.34 -11.24
N GLN A 207 -11.76 -38.35 -12.46
CA GLN A 207 -10.59 -37.56 -12.87
C GLN A 207 -11.10 -36.32 -13.61
N ARG A 208 -10.41 -35.25 -13.43
CA ARG A 208 -10.72 -34.00 -14.08
C ARG A 208 -9.68 -33.75 -15.17
N ASP A 209 -10.14 -33.43 -16.36
CA ASP A 209 -9.33 -33.08 -17.52
C ASP A 209 -9.00 -31.55 -17.50
#